data_0246a194eccf553dcad2118cb3cb2762
#
_entry.id   0246a194eccf553dcad2118cb3cb2762
#
_cell.length_a   1.000
_cell.length_b   1.000
_cell.length_c   1.000
_cell.angle_alpha   90.00
_cell.angle_beta   90.00
_cell.angle_gamma   90.00
#
_symmetry.space_group_name_H-M   'P 1'
#
loop_
_entity.id
_entity.type
_entity.pdbx_description
1 polymer ?
#
loop_
_entity_poly.entity_id
_entity_poly.type
_entity_poly.pdbx_seq_one_letter_code
_entity_poly.pdbx_strand_id
1 'polypeptide(L)'
;MLKTEELKLVSEWDKTFPQSEKVDHKKVTFVNRYGITLAADLYKPKNASGKYPAIAVSGPFGAVKEQCSGLYAQTMAEKGYLTIAFDPSFTGESGGYPRFMASPDINTEDFMAAVDFLSVREDVDPDKIGIIGICGWGGMALNAAALDTRIKATVASTMYDMSRANANGYFDSEDSEEARYAKKQSLNTLRTEEYRKGEYSRGGGCVPLPVPEDAPFFVKDYSEYYKGRCYHKRSLNSNDGWNSIGCMSFMNQPILKYSNEIRSSVLIVHGEKAHSYYFGKDAYENIIKNSKYTSNKELLTIPGAVHTDLYDNPDVIPFDKIQKFFKENGVG
;
A
#
# COMPACT_ATOMS: atom_id res chain seq x y z
N MET A 1 -10.88 25.48 -7.26
CA MET A 1 -10.62 24.64 -6.07
C MET A 1 -11.27 23.29 -6.34
N LEU A 2 -10.54 22.19 -6.16
CA LEU A 2 -11.11 20.85 -6.34
C LEU A 2 -12.21 20.63 -5.29
N LYS A 3 -13.33 20.02 -5.71
CA LYS A 3 -14.46 19.74 -4.82
C LYS A 3 -14.08 18.55 -3.92
N THR A 4 -14.20 18.74 -2.60
CA THR A 4 -13.96 17.70 -1.60
C THR A 4 -15.27 17.19 -1.02
N GLU A 5 -15.31 15.91 -0.66
CA GLU A 5 -16.37 15.31 0.15
C GLU A 5 -16.06 15.59 1.63
N GLU A 6 -17.07 15.86 2.44
CA GLU A 6 -16.91 15.97 3.89
C GLU A 6 -16.80 14.55 4.51
N LEU A 7 -15.66 14.27 5.12
CA LEU A 7 -15.37 12.97 5.74
C LEU A 7 -15.55 13.04 7.27
N LYS A 8 -16.06 11.95 7.85
CA LYS A 8 -16.12 11.79 9.30
C LYS A 8 -14.80 11.19 9.80
N LEU A 9 -13.89 12.03 10.26
CA LEU A 9 -12.60 11.62 10.76
C LEU A 9 -12.62 11.42 12.27
N VAL A 10 -11.97 10.35 12.74
CA VAL A 10 -11.79 10.07 14.18
C VAL A 10 -10.65 10.93 14.70
N SER A 11 -10.90 11.68 15.77
CA SER A 11 -9.91 12.59 16.37
C SER A 11 -8.98 11.91 17.39
N GLU A 12 -9.46 10.85 18.03
CA GLU A 12 -8.72 10.11 19.05
C GLU A 12 -7.59 9.31 18.42
N TRP A 13 -6.56 9.02 19.24
CA TRP A 13 -5.49 8.13 18.83
C TRP A 13 -5.97 6.67 18.86
N ASP A 14 -6.43 6.17 17.72
CA ASP A 14 -6.95 4.81 17.56
C ASP A 14 -6.03 3.89 16.75
N LYS A 15 -4.73 4.18 16.77
CA LYS A 15 -3.71 3.45 16.01
C LYS A 15 -3.21 2.23 16.76
N THR A 16 -2.75 1.23 16.03
CA THR A 16 -2.24 -0.04 16.58
C THR A 16 -0.79 0.05 17.08
N PHE A 17 -0.22 1.24 17.09
CA PHE A 17 1.12 1.54 17.58
C PHE A 17 1.10 2.78 18.50
N PRO A 18 2.08 2.92 19.42
CA PRO A 18 2.12 4.05 20.35
C PRO A 18 2.39 5.38 19.63
N GLN A 19 1.84 6.45 20.16
CA GLN A 19 2.09 7.79 19.68
C GLN A 19 3.50 8.24 20.08
N SER A 20 4.25 8.76 19.10
CA SER A 20 5.58 9.30 19.34
C SER A 20 5.51 10.73 19.90
N GLU A 21 6.33 11.00 20.92
CA GLU A 21 6.50 12.35 21.45
C GLU A 21 7.40 13.24 20.56
N LYS A 22 8.10 12.66 19.58
CA LYS A 22 9.05 13.37 18.70
C LYS A 22 8.40 14.03 17.50
N VAL A 23 7.13 13.72 17.24
CA VAL A 23 6.41 14.20 16.05
C VAL A 23 5.07 14.85 16.43
N ASP A 24 4.67 15.84 15.64
CA ASP A 24 3.31 16.36 15.64
C ASP A 24 2.46 15.52 14.68
N HIS A 25 1.23 15.25 15.08
CA HIS A 25 0.27 14.48 14.30
C HIS A 25 -1.01 15.28 14.08
N LYS A 26 -1.54 15.22 12.88
CA LYS A 26 -2.91 15.69 12.58
C LYS A 26 -3.52 14.94 11.40
N LYS A 27 -4.84 14.86 11.37
CA LYS A 27 -5.56 14.37 10.20
C LYS A 27 -5.65 15.44 9.12
N VAL A 28 -5.50 15.02 7.87
CA VAL A 28 -5.63 15.86 6.68
C VAL A 28 -6.44 15.13 5.63
N THR A 29 -6.99 15.89 4.68
CA THR A 29 -7.68 15.33 3.52
C THR A 29 -7.13 15.95 2.24
N PHE A 30 -7.16 15.17 1.17
CA PHE A 30 -6.85 15.64 -0.18
C PHE A 30 -7.74 14.90 -1.18
N VAL A 31 -7.79 15.34 -2.42
CA VAL A 31 -8.69 14.76 -3.42
C VAL A 31 -7.87 14.22 -4.58
N ASN A 32 -8.25 13.05 -5.08
CA ASN A 32 -7.67 12.48 -6.28
C ASN A 32 -8.36 12.99 -7.55
N ARG A 33 -7.83 12.63 -8.72
CA ARG A 33 -8.35 13.06 -10.02
C ARG A 33 -9.76 12.54 -10.31
N TYR A 34 -10.20 11.50 -9.64
CA TYR A 34 -11.56 10.96 -9.75
C TYR A 34 -12.57 11.68 -8.85
N GLY A 35 -12.12 12.71 -8.12
CA GLY A 35 -12.97 13.48 -7.22
C GLY A 35 -13.23 12.77 -5.88
N ILE A 36 -12.48 11.72 -5.58
CA ILE A 36 -12.59 11.00 -4.30
C ILE A 36 -11.72 11.71 -3.27
N THR A 37 -12.30 12.06 -2.14
CA THR A 37 -11.58 12.66 -1.01
C THR A 37 -10.91 11.55 -0.20
N LEU A 38 -9.59 11.66 -0.01
CA LEU A 38 -8.77 10.74 0.75
C LEU A 38 -8.48 11.30 2.14
N ALA A 39 -8.51 10.42 3.14
CA ALA A 39 -8.15 10.72 4.52
C ALA A 39 -6.71 10.25 4.80
N ALA A 40 -5.93 11.09 5.45
CA ALA A 40 -4.57 10.77 5.83
C ALA A 40 -4.24 11.26 7.25
N ASP A 41 -3.29 10.56 7.87
CA ASP A 41 -2.57 11.00 9.05
C ASP A 41 -1.26 11.67 8.60
N LEU A 42 -1.09 12.95 8.92
CA LEU A 42 0.13 13.69 8.67
C LEU A 42 0.98 13.71 9.93
N TYR A 43 2.24 13.34 9.79
CA TYR A 43 3.25 13.38 10.84
C TYR A 43 4.35 14.35 10.43
N LYS A 44 4.74 15.24 11.38
CA LYS A 44 5.77 16.25 11.17
C LYS A 44 6.76 16.23 12.31
N PRO A 45 8.09 16.26 12.06
CA PRO A 45 9.09 16.35 13.12
C PRO A 45 8.85 17.59 14.00
N LYS A 46 8.90 17.43 15.33
CA LYS A 46 8.93 18.56 16.25
C LYS A 46 10.29 19.28 16.17
N ASN A 47 10.28 20.55 16.42
CA ASN A 47 11.50 21.38 16.57
C ASN A 47 12.41 21.47 15.34
N ALA A 48 11.89 21.15 14.16
CA ALA A 48 12.60 21.38 12.91
C ALA A 48 11.99 22.59 12.17
N SER A 49 12.79 23.28 11.38
CA SER A 49 12.40 24.48 10.63
C SER A 49 12.77 24.34 9.16
N GLY A 50 12.11 25.10 8.31
CA GLY A 50 12.32 25.09 6.85
C GLY A 50 11.41 24.12 6.13
N LYS A 51 11.77 23.81 4.88
CA LYS A 51 11.05 22.84 4.05
C LYS A 51 11.58 21.44 4.30
N TYR A 52 10.65 20.49 4.40
CA TYR A 52 10.95 19.09 4.64
C TYR A 52 11.01 18.30 3.34
N PRO A 53 11.89 17.30 3.24
CA PRO A 53 11.65 16.18 2.33
C PRO A 53 10.39 15.44 2.79
N ALA A 54 9.59 14.92 1.86
CA ALA A 54 8.30 14.34 2.20
C ALA A 54 8.12 12.91 1.68
N ILE A 55 7.34 12.11 2.41
CA ILE A 55 7.05 10.72 2.04
C ILE A 55 5.55 10.44 2.20
N ALA A 56 4.92 9.90 1.13
CA ALA A 56 3.59 9.34 1.21
C ALA A 56 3.65 7.83 1.39
N VAL A 57 2.86 7.30 2.32
CA VAL A 57 2.86 5.88 2.71
C VAL A 57 1.46 5.30 2.60
N SER A 58 1.33 4.10 2.02
CA SER A 58 0.07 3.34 2.04
C SER A 58 0.29 1.83 2.06
N GLY A 59 -0.73 1.10 2.50
CA GLY A 59 -0.74 -0.36 2.63
C GLY A 59 -0.70 -0.84 4.08
N PRO A 60 -0.77 -2.13 4.30
CA PRO A 60 -1.02 -3.24 3.36
C PRO A 60 -2.39 -3.20 2.65
N PHE A 61 -2.57 -4.03 1.62
CA PHE A 61 -3.83 -4.16 0.89
C PHE A 61 -4.92 -4.72 1.81
N GLY A 62 -5.95 -3.90 2.09
CA GLY A 62 -7.02 -4.21 3.04
C GLY A 62 -6.73 -3.81 4.50
N ALA A 63 -5.58 -3.21 4.78
CA ALA A 63 -5.31 -2.49 6.03
C ALA A 63 -5.82 -1.05 5.97
N VAL A 64 -5.66 -0.33 7.07
CA VAL A 64 -5.92 1.12 7.18
C VAL A 64 -4.69 1.85 7.71
N LYS A 65 -4.66 3.17 7.51
CA LYS A 65 -3.54 4.04 7.91
C LYS A 65 -3.22 4.01 9.42
N GLU A 66 -4.16 3.54 10.23
CA GLU A 66 -3.98 3.34 11.67
C GLU A 66 -3.14 2.11 12.04
N GLN A 67 -2.77 1.30 11.03
CA GLN A 67 -1.96 0.09 11.18
C GLN A 67 -0.54 0.31 10.63
N CYS A 68 -0.01 -0.61 9.85
CA CYS A 68 1.35 -0.64 9.33
C CYS A 68 1.81 0.68 8.67
N SER A 69 1.04 1.24 7.75
CA SER A 69 1.46 2.46 7.03
C SER A 69 1.63 3.67 7.95
N GLY A 70 0.81 3.77 9.00
CA GLY A 70 0.98 4.80 10.02
C GLY A 70 2.24 4.63 10.84
N LEU A 71 2.60 3.39 11.20
CA LEU A 71 3.87 3.09 11.88
C LEU A 71 5.07 3.52 11.03
N TYR A 72 5.07 3.16 9.74
CA TYR A 72 6.13 3.59 8.81
C TYR A 72 6.20 5.11 8.71
N ALA A 73 5.05 5.77 8.53
CA ALA A 73 4.99 7.23 8.41
C ALA A 73 5.50 7.93 9.67
N GLN A 74 5.04 7.51 10.87
CA GLN A 74 5.52 8.07 12.12
C GLN A 74 7.03 7.87 12.31
N THR A 75 7.54 6.66 12.06
CA THR A 75 8.96 6.34 12.20
C THR A 75 9.83 7.15 11.25
N MET A 76 9.39 7.33 10.00
CA MET A 76 10.12 8.17 9.04
C MET A 76 10.03 9.66 9.41
N ALA A 77 8.95 10.10 10.03
CA ALA A 77 8.85 11.47 10.55
C ALA A 77 9.83 11.71 11.72
N GLU A 78 10.02 10.72 12.61
CA GLU A 78 11.08 10.80 13.65
C GLU A 78 12.49 10.92 13.04
N LYS A 79 12.67 10.45 11.81
CA LYS A 79 13.94 10.52 11.07
C LYS A 79 14.10 11.79 10.21
N GLY A 80 13.15 12.74 10.33
CA GLY A 80 13.27 14.08 9.73
C GLY A 80 12.44 14.36 8.48
N TYR A 81 11.53 13.49 8.11
CA TYR A 81 10.62 13.68 6.96
C TYR A 81 9.27 14.25 7.40
N LEU A 82 8.62 15.04 6.55
CA LEU A 82 7.19 15.24 6.66
C LEU A 82 6.51 14.05 5.97
N THR A 83 5.66 13.33 6.68
CA THR A 83 5.05 12.13 6.13
C THR A 83 3.54 12.15 6.19
N ILE A 84 2.90 11.44 5.26
CA ILE A 84 1.48 11.11 5.34
C ILE A 84 1.29 9.60 5.21
N ALA A 85 0.43 9.02 6.06
CA ALA A 85 -0.14 7.71 5.83
C ALA A 85 -1.61 7.90 5.43
N PHE A 86 -2.02 7.37 4.27
CA PHE A 86 -3.38 7.58 3.78
C PHE A 86 -4.16 6.27 3.60
N ASP A 87 -5.47 6.35 3.84
CA ASP A 87 -6.39 5.31 3.41
C ASP A 87 -6.64 5.45 1.92
N PRO A 88 -6.59 4.36 1.15
CA PRO A 88 -6.96 4.39 -0.26
C PRO A 88 -8.42 4.74 -0.50
N SER A 89 -8.73 5.17 -1.71
CA SER A 89 -10.12 5.31 -2.19
C SER A 89 -10.96 4.09 -1.81
N PHE A 90 -12.19 4.30 -1.40
CA PHE A 90 -13.21 3.31 -1.03
C PHE A 90 -13.00 2.60 0.30
N THR A 91 -11.92 2.87 1.04
CA THR A 91 -11.56 2.15 2.27
C THR A 91 -11.29 3.09 3.44
N GLY A 92 -11.24 2.54 4.65
CA GLY A 92 -10.94 3.30 5.86
C GLY A 92 -11.84 4.52 6.05
N GLU A 93 -11.22 5.66 6.35
CA GLU A 93 -11.88 6.96 6.44
C GLU A 93 -11.97 7.72 5.12
N SER A 94 -11.31 7.25 4.05
CA SER A 94 -11.39 7.84 2.72
C SER A 94 -12.77 7.65 2.10
N GLY A 95 -13.14 8.55 1.21
CA GLY A 95 -14.40 8.55 0.48
C GLY A 95 -14.46 7.51 -0.65
N GLY A 96 -15.43 7.73 -1.52
CA GLY A 96 -15.70 6.88 -2.68
C GLY A 96 -16.79 5.84 -2.45
N TYR A 97 -17.56 5.59 -3.51
CA TYR A 97 -18.65 4.62 -3.53
C TYR A 97 -18.63 3.85 -4.85
N PRO A 98 -18.95 2.53 -4.83
CA PRO A 98 -19.26 1.70 -3.66
C PRO A 98 -18.06 1.50 -2.74
N ARG A 99 -18.33 1.24 -1.45
CA ARG A 99 -17.27 0.99 -0.47
C ARG A 99 -16.60 -0.36 -0.70
N PHE A 100 -15.36 -0.48 -0.17
CA PHE A 100 -14.61 -1.75 -0.14
C PHE A 100 -14.23 -2.28 -1.53
N MET A 101 -14.03 -1.36 -2.44
CA MET A 101 -13.54 -1.63 -3.79
C MET A 101 -12.03 -1.43 -3.87
N ALA A 102 -11.39 -2.06 -4.84
CA ALA A 102 -10.02 -1.77 -5.24
C ALA A 102 -9.96 -1.65 -6.77
N SER A 103 -9.13 -0.73 -7.25
CA SER A 103 -8.95 -0.50 -8.68
C SER A 103 -7.47 -0.26 -8.97
N PRO A 104 -6.85 -0.97 -9.91
CA PRO A 104 -5.46 -0.74 -10.27
C PRO A 104 -5.19 0.70 -10.74
N ASP A 105 -6.14 1.31 -11.39
CA ASP A 105 -6.06 2.69 -11.89
C ASP A 105 -6.26 3.71 -10.76
N ILE A 106 -7.39 3.67 -10.07
CA ILE A 106 -7.74 4.64 -9.02
C ILE A 106 -6.75 4.56 -7.85
N ASN A 107 -6.34 3.37 -7.45
CA ASN A 107 -5.42 3.22 -6.34
C ASN A 107 -3.96 3.59 -6.69
N THR A 108 -3.56 3.50 -7.95
CA THR A 108 -2.31 4.10 -8.42
C THR A 108 -2.40 5.63 -8.38
N GLU A 109 -3.52 6.19 -8.83
CA GLU A 109 -3.80 7.63 -8.76
C GLU A 109 -3.80 8.16 -7.31
N ASP A 110 -4.24 7.37 -6.33
CA ASP A 110 -4.22 7.77 -4.92
C ASP A 110 -2.81 8.15 -4.44
N PHE A 111 -1.76 7.45 -4.90
CA PHE A 111 -0.37 7.86 -4.64
C PHE A 111 0.00 9.16 -5.35
N MET A 112 -0.40 9.33 -6.61
CA MET A 112 -0.12 10.56 -7.35
C MET A 112 -0.83 11.76 -6.75
N ALA A 113 -2.07 11.59 -6.28
CA ALA A 113 -2.79 12.61 -5.53
C ALA A 113 -2.14 12.97 -4.18
N ALA A 114 -1.54 11.98 -3.51
CA ALA A 114 -0.73 12.23 -2.32
C ALA A 114 0.52 13.08 -2.65
N VAL A 115 1.16 12.84 -3.80
CA VAL A 115 2.26 13.67 -4.32
C VAL A 115 1.77 15.08 -4.67
N ASP A 116 0.59 15.22 -5.30
CA ASP A 116 -0.02 16.54 -5.56
C ASP A 116 -0.20 17.33 -4.26
N PHE A 117 -0.80 16.69 -3.23
CA PHE A 117 -1.01 17.30 -1.93
C PHE A 117 0.30 17.75 -1.27
N LEU A 118 1.32 16.91 -1.29
CA LEU A 118 2.63 17.23 -0.71
C LEU A 118 3.34 18.34 -1.48
N SER A 119 3.27 18.33 -2.81
CA SER A 119 3.98 19.28 -3.68
C SER A 119 3.53 20.73 -3.52
N VAL A 120 2.30 20.98 -3.10
CA VAL A 120 1.76 22.34 -2.96
C VAL A 120 1.85 22.87 -1.52
N ARG A 121 2.40 22.11 -0.60
CA ARG A 121 2.55 22.53 0.80
C ARG A 121 3.74 23.48 0.97
N GLU A 122 3.53 24.53 1.73
CA GLU A 122 4.58 25.53 2.02
C GLU A 122 5.76 24.95 2.83
N ASP A 123 5.49 23.94 3.66
CA ASP A 123 6.46 23.28 4.51
C ASP A 123 7.11 22.04 3.87
N VAL A 124 6.88 21.77 2.58
CA VAL A 124 7.49 20.66 1.84
C VAL A 124 8.41 21.19 0.73
N ASP A 125 9.54 20.52 0.53
CA ASP A 125 10.38 20.70 -0.67
C ASP A 125 9.80 19.82 -1.80
N PRO A 126 9.17 20.40 -2.83
CA PRO A 126 8.50 19.65 -3.89
C PRO A 126 9.46 18.83 -4.75
N ASP A 127 10.76 19.13 -4.71
CA ASP A 127 11.78 18.37 -5.41
C ASP A 127 12.32 17.18 -4.61
N LYS A 128 11.81 16.96 -3.39
CA LYS A 128 12.26 15.92 -2.45
C LYS A 128 11.09 15.07 -1.95
N ILE A 129 10.34 14.48 -2.87
CA ILE A 129 9.19 13.63 -2.54
C ILE A 129 9.48 12.18 -2.88
N GLY A 130 9.30 11.30 -1.89
CA GLY A 130 9.35 9.86 -2.02
C GLY A 130 8.03 9.18 -1.64
N ILE A 131 7.91 7.91 -1.96
CA ILE A 131 6.75 7.10 -1.57
C ILE A 131 7.18 5.75 -0.98
N ILE A 132 6.34 5.21 -0.10
CA ILE A 132 6.47 3.86 0.45
C ILE A 132 5.15 3.12 0.22
N GLY A 133 5.21 2.01 -0.49
CA GLY A 133 4.11 1.07 -0.63
C GLY A 133 4.40 -0.24 0.10
N ILE A 134 3.42 -0.77 0.84
CA ILE A 134 3.58 -1.96 1.64
C ILE A 134 2.62 -3.05 1.17
N CYS A 135 3.08 -4.29 1.03
CA CYS A 135 2.29 -5.42 0.54
C CYS A 135 1.71 -5.13 -0.87
N GLY A 136 0.43 -5.28 -1.10
CA GLY A 136 -0.19 -4.95 -2.38
C GLY A 136 0.02 -3.50 -2.83
N TRP A 137 0.19 -2.58 -1.89
CA TRP A 137 0.51 -1.18 -2.18
C TRP A 137 1.96 -0.97 -2.64
N GLY A 138 2.84 -1.96 -2.45
CA GLY A 138 4.17 -1.95 -3.04
C GLY A 138 4.12 -1.99 -4.58
N GLY A 139 3.26 -2.84 -5.14
CA GLY A 139 3.02 -2.87 -6.60
C GLY A 139 2.39 -1.57 -7.12
N MET A 140 1.42 -0.97 -6.37
CA MET A 140 0.84 0.33 -6.73
C MET A 140 1.88 1.45 -6.68
N ALA A 141 2.78 1.45 -5.68
CA ALA A 141 3.87 2.42 -5.58
C ALA A 141 4.82 2.33 -6.77
N LEU A 142 5.18 1.12 -7.20
CA LEU A 142 6.00 0.94 -8.40
C LEU A 142 5.28 1.42 -9.66
N ASN A 143 3.97 1.17 -9.78
CA ASN A 143 3.18 1.68 -10.89
C ASN A 143 3.10 3.22 -10.88
N ALA A 144 2.89 3.83 -9.71
CA ALA A 144 2.92 5.28 -9.56
C ALA A 144 4.29 5.87 -9.93
N ALA A 145 5.40 5.23 -9.51
CA ALA A 145 6.75 5.66 -9.88
C ALA A 145 7.04 5.56 -11.39
N ALA A 146 6.36 4.65 -12.11
CA ALA A 146 6.46 4.55 -13.56
C ALA A 146 5.69 5.66 -14.29
N LEU A 147 4.72 6.30 -13.63
CA LEU A 147 3.83 7.31 -14.19
C LEU A 147 4.16 8.72 -13.73
N ASP A 148 4.50 8.92 -12.45
CA ASP A 148 4.73 10.24 -11.87
C ASP A 148 6.23 10.54 -11.72
N THR A 149 6.73 11.41 -12.58
CA THR A 149 8.16 11.79 -12.62
C THR A 149 8.60 12.69 -11.46
N ARG A 150 7.67 13.16 -10.61
CA ARG A 150 7.96 13.94 -9.40
C ARG A 150 8.44 13.05 -8.26
N ILE A 151 8.12 11.75 -8.30
CA ILE A 151 8.57 10.77 -7.32
C ILE A 151 10.07 10.51 -7.54
N LYS A 152 10.90 10.90 -6.56
CA LYS A 152 12.38 10.78 -6.65
C LYS A 152 12.88 9.41 -6.22
N ALA A 153 12.20 8.81 -5.22
CA ALA A 153 12.57 7.50 -4.70
C ALA A 153 11.34 6.74 -4.20
N THR A 154 11.32 5.44 -4.42
CA THR A 154 10.21 4.54 -4.05
C THR A 154 10.74 3.37 -3.24
N VAL A 155 10.10 3.09 -2.10
CA VAL A 155 10.31 1.86 -1.33
C VAL A 155 9.08 0.98 -1.47
N ALA A 156 9.29 -0.27 -1.90
CA ALA A 156 8.26 -1.30 -1.96
C ALA A 156 8.60 -2.39 -0.91
N SER A 157 7.91 -2.35 0.24
CA SER A 157 8.16 -3.26 1.34
C SER A 157 7.24 -4.47 1.27
N THR A 158 7.82 -5.67 1.35
CA THR A 158 7.10 -6.96 1.34
C THR A 158 5.98 -7.02 0.28
N MET A 159 6.32 -6.55 -0.92
CA MET A 159 5.37 -6.20 -1.98
C MET A 159 4.64 -7.38 -2.61
N TYR A 160 3.47 -7.09 -3.16
CA TYR A 160 2.74 -7.94 -4.12
C TYR A 160 2.57 -7.23 -5.46
N ASP A 161 2.53 -8.00 -6.53
CA ASP A 161 1.83 -7.61 -7.75
C ASP A 161 0.37 -8.07 -7.65
N MET A 162 -0.53 -7.14 -7.36
CA MET A 162 -1.96 -7.44 -7.19
C MET A 162 -2.62 -7.88 -8.50
N SER A 163 -2.10 -7.51 -9.66
CA SER A 163 -2.58 -8.00 -10.96
C SER A 163 -2.30 -9.50 -11.10
N ARG A 164 -1.04 -9.89 -10.83
CA ARG A 164 -0.63 -11.29 -10.85
C ARG A 164 -1.37 -12.11 -9.80
N ALA A 165 -1.45 -11.61 -8.56
CA ALA A 165 -2.15 -12.32 -7.49
C ALA A 165 -3.63 -12.59 -7.82
N ASN A 166 -4.34 -11.62 -8.41
CA ASN A 166 -5.73 -11.80 -8.79
C ASN A 166 -5.90 -12.66 -10.04
N ALA A 167 -4.97 -12.63 -10.99
CA ALA A 167 -5.05 -13.40 -12.22
C ALA A 167 -4.59 -14.86 -12.06
N ASN A 168 -3.53 -15.09 -11.28
CA ASN A 168 -2.81 -16.36 -11.23
C ASN A 168 -2.90 -17.09 -9.88
N GLY A 169 -3.50 -16.44 -8.85
CA GLY A 169 -3.50 -16.96 -7.49
C GLY A 169 -2.14 -16.90 -6.80
N TYR A 170 -2.06 -17.45 -5.60
CA TYR A 170 -0.78 -17.58 -4.87
C TYR A 170 0.12 -18.62 -5.55
N PHE A 171 1.41 -18.30 -5.65
CA PHE A 171 2.43 -19.15 -6.29
C PHE A 171 2.10 -19.50 -7.75
N ASP A 172 1.31 -18.64 -8.43
CA ASP A 172 0.80 -18.86 -9.78
C ASP A 172 0.04 -20.20 -9.96
N SER A 173 -0.55 -20.71 -8.89
CA SER A 173 -1.24 -21.99 -8.87
C SER A 173 -2.49 -22.05 -9.77
N GLU A 174 -3.02 -20.88 -10.16
CA GLU A 174 -4.18 -20.71 -11.04
C GLU A 174 -3.77 -20.10 -12.41
N ASP A 175 -2.48 -20.14 -12.79
CA ASP A 175 -2.01 -19.55 -14.03
C ASP A 175 -2.32 -20.43 -15.24
N SER A 176 -3.60 -20.54 -15.55
CA SER A 176 -4.10 -21.13 -16.80
C SER A 176 -5.28 -20.34 -17.35
N GLU A 177 -5.56 -20.50 -18.64
CA GLU A 177 -6.72 -19.87 -19.27
C GLU A 177 -8.00 -20.42 -18.66
N GLU A 178 -8.07 -21.72 -18.42
CA GLU A 178 -9.23 -22.43 -17.87
C GLU A 178 -9.55 -21.94 -16.45
N ALA A 179 -8.54 -21.82 -15.57
CA ALA A 179 -8.71 -21.34 -14.20
C ALA A 179 -9.20 -19.89 -14.17
N ARG A 180 -8.59 -19.01 -14.98
CA ARG A 180 -9.03 -17.62 -15.11
C ARG A 180 -10.44 -17.52 -15.70
N TYR A 181 -10.79 -18.37 -16.66
CA TYR A 181 -12.14 -18.37 -17.25
C TYR A 181 -13.18 -18.80 -16.23
N ALA A 182 -12.95 -19.88 -15.48
CA ALA A 182 -13.86 -20.34 -14.43
C ALA A 182 -14.07 -19.26 -13.35
N LYS A 183 -13.01 -18.60 -12.93
CA LYS A 183 -13.08 -17.47 -11.98
C LYS A 183 -13.92 -16.32 -12.53
N LYS A 184 -13.71 -15.95 -13.81
CA LYS A 184 -14.51 -14.90 -14.46
C LYS A 184 -15.99 -15.29 -14.57
N GLN A 185 -16.31 -16.56 -14.90
CA GLN A 185 -17.70 -17.03 -14.93
C GLN A 185 -18.38 -16.90 -13.56
N SER A 186 -17.71 -17.33 -12.49
CA SER A 186 -18.24 -17.21 -11.11
C SER A 186 -18.48 -15.74 -10.73
N LEU A 187 -17.50 -14.87 -10.97
CA LEU A 187 -17.63 -13.44 -10.67
C LEU A 187 -18.73 -12.77 -11.51
N ASN A 188 -18.90 -13.15 -12.77
CA ASN A 188 -19.95 -12.58 -13.63
C ASN A 188 -21.35 -13.08 -13.24
N THR A 189 -21.48 -14.30 -12.75
CA THR A 189 -22.74 -14.79 -12.16
C THR A 189 -23.08 -13.95 -10.94
N LEU A 190 -22.14 -13.76 -10.04
CA LEU A 190 -22.33 -12.92 -8.85
C LEU A 190 -22.67 -11.47 -9.21
N ARG A 191 -22.03 -10.88 -10.24
CA ARG A 191 -22.37 -9.52 -10.73
C ARG A 191 -23.86 -9.42 -11.14
N THR A 192 -24.37 -10.43 -11.83
CA THR A 192 -25.78 -10.47 -12.25
C THR A 192 -26.72 -10.55 -11.04
N GLU A 193 -26.35 -11.33 -10.04
CA GLU A 193 -27.12 -11.45 -8.80
C GLU A 193 -27.12 -10.16 -7.99
N GLU A 194 -25.96 -9.54 -7.80
CA GLU A 194 -25.81 -8.25 -7.12
C GLU A 194 -26.61 -7.14 -7.80
N TYR A 195 -26.53 -7.07 -9.14
CA TYR A 195 -27.31 -6.09 -9.91
C TYR A 195 -28.82 -6.29 -9.72
N ARG A 196 -29.27 -7.56 -9.73
CA ARG A 196 -30.70 -7.90 -9.51
C ARG A 196 -31.17 -7.54 -8.09
N LYS A 197 -30.32 -7.74 -7.09
CA LYS A 197 -30.63 -7.44 -5.68
C LYS A 197 -30.46 -5.94 -5.35
N GLY A 198 -29.64 -5.22 -6.10
CA GLY A 198 -29.25 -3.83 -5.79
C GLY A 198 -28.30 -3.73 -4.62
N GLU A 199 -27.58 -4.80 -4.28
CA GLU A 199 -26.67 -4.88 -3.13
C GLU A 199 -25.34 -5.49 -3.52
N TYR A 200 -24.25 -5.02 -2.90
CA TYR A 200 -22.91 -5.57 -3.08
C TYR A 200 -22.57 -6.56 -1.97
N SER A 201 -22.13 -7.75 -2.34
CA SER A 201 -21.67 -8.77 -1.38
C SER A 201 -20.23 -8.51 -0.93
N ARG A 202 -19.92 -8.98 0.29
CA ARG A 202 -18.56 -8.96 0.86
C ARG A 202 -17.93 -10.33 0.70
N GLY A 203 -16.64 -10.37 0.33
CA GLY A 203 -15.91 -11.61 0.07
C GLY A 203 -15.30 -12.28 1.30
N GLY A 204 -15.63 -11.79 2.49
CA GLY A 204 -14.95 -12.20 3.72
C GLY A 204 -13.60 -11.50 3.90
N GLY A 205 -12.99 -11.65 5.06
CA GLY A 205 -11.63 -11.16 5.31
C GLY A 205 -10.58 -12.03 4.62
N CYS A 206 -9.33 -11.56 4.59
CA CYS A 206 -8.22 -12.34 4.02
C CYS A 206 -7.87 -13.60 4.86
N VAL A 207 -8.44 -13.74 6.04
CA VAL A 207 -8.18 -14.83 6.97
C VAL A 207 -9.50 -15.44 7.42
N PRO A 208 -9.71 -16.75 7.22
CA PRO A 208 -10.88 -17.45 7.74
C PRO A 208 -10.85 -17.50 9.28
N LEU A 209 -12.02 -17.48 9.91
CA LEU A 209 -12.16 -17.71 11.35
C LEU A 209 -13.24 -18.79 11.59
N PRO A 210 -12.90 -19.85 12.35
CA PRO A 210 -11.58 -20.15 12.92
C PRO A 210 -10.54 -20.44 11.83
N VAL A 211 -9.26 -20.21 12.13
CA VAL A 211 -8.16 -20.57 11.23
C VAL A 211 -8.04 -22.10 11.20
N PRO A 212 -8.08 -22.76 10.04
CA PRO A 212 -7.91 -24.20 9.94
C PRO A 212 -6.57 -24.67 10.54
N GLU A 213 -6.53 -25.84 11.18
CA GLU A 213 -5.32 -26.36 11.78
C GLU A 213 -4.20 -26.61 10.75
N ASP A 214 -4.59 -27.07 9.55
CA ASP A 214 -3.72 -27.34 8.41
C ASP A 214 -3.44 -26.09 7.55
N ALA A 215 -3.92 -24.91 7.96
CA ALA A 215 -3.68 -23.69 7.22
C ALA A 215 -2.18 -23.42 7.05
N PRO A 216 -1.74 -22.92 5.86
CA PRO A 216 -0.36 -22.52 5.65
C PRO A 216 0.10 -21.49 6.69
N PHE A 217 1.39 -21.51 7.03
CA PHE A 217 1.96 -20.60 8.03
C PHE A 217 1.55 -19.14 7.82
N PHE A 218 1.60 -18.65 6.59
CA PHE A 218 1.28 -17.25 6.30
C PHE A 218 -0.19 -16.88 6.61
N VAL A 219 -1.12 -17.83 6.55
CA VAL A 219 -2.52 -17.59 6.94
C VAL A 219 -2.63 -17.40 8.45
N LYS A 220 -1.88 -18.22 9.24
CA LYS A 220 -1.79 -18.08 10.69
C LYS A 220 -1.14 -16.74 11.08
N ASP A 221 -0.05 -16.39 10.42
CA ASP A 221 0.69 -15.12 10.58
C ASP A 221 -0.21 -13.90 10.29
N TYR A 222 -0.96 -13.90 9.19
CA TYR A 222 -1.96 -12.88 8.91
C TYR A 222 -3.09 -12.83 9.95
N SER A 223 -3.53 -13.99 10.46
CA SER A 223 -4.55 -14.00 11.51
C SER A 223 -4.05 -13.34 12.79
N GLU A 224 -2.83 -13.64 13.21
CA GLU A 224 -2.21 -13.01 14.38
C GLU A 224 -2.09 -11.49 14.23
N TYR A 225 -1.74 -11.02 13.03
CA TYR A 225 -1.69 -9.59 12.75
C TYR A 225 -3.08 -8.96 12.69
N TYR A 226 -3.95 -9.38 11.77
CA TYR A 226 -5.21 -8.69 11.47
C TYR A 226 -6.34 -8.94 12.47
N LYS A 227 -6.38 -10.14 13.06
CA LYS A 227 -7.43 -10.53 14.02
C LYS A 227 -6.96 -10.43 15.48
N GLY A 228 -5.65 -10.29 15.70
CA GLY A 228 -4.99 -10.22 17.00
C GLY A 228 -4.33 -8.87 17.26
N ARG A 229 -2.98 -8.85 17.25
CA ARG A 229 -2.15 -7.73 17.75
C ARG A 229 -2.37 -6.39 17.07
N CYS A 230 -2.75 -6.37 15.80
CA CYS A 230 -3.03 -5.17 15.03
C CYS A 230 -4.44 -5.14 14.46
N TYR A 231 -5.42 -5.74 15.17
CA TYR A 231 -6.83 -5.62 14.78
C TYR A 231 -7.23 -4.14 14.70
N HIS A 232 -7.96 -3.77 13.65
CA HIS A 232 -8.56 -2.45 13.56
C HIS A 232 -9.97 -2.51 12.98
N LYS A 233 -10.91 -1.78 13.59
CA LYS A 233 -12.35 -1.81 13.25
C LYS A 233 -12.68 -1.38 11.82
N ARG A 234 -11.81 -0.58 11.17
CA ARG A 234 -11.98 -0.10 9.79
C ARG A 234 -11.19 -0.93 8.77
N SER A 235 -10.27 -1.79 9.21
CA SER A 235 -9.49 -2.63 8.30
C SER A 235 -10.36 -3.72 7.68
N LEU A 236 -10.28 -3.87 6.36
CA LEU A 236 -11.01 -4.91 5.63
C LEU A 236 -10.55 -6.31 6.03
N ASN A 237 -9.24 -6.49 6.17
CA ASN A 237 -8.65 -7.77 6.55
C ASN A 237 -8.96 -8.16 8.00
N SER A 238 -9.20 -7.17 8.86
CA SER A 238 -9.65 -7.42 10.24
C SER A 238 -11.14 -7.75 10.34
N ASN A 239 -11.92 -7.49 9.30
CA ASN A 239 -13.38 -7.63 9.28
C ASN A 239 -13.85 -8.43 8.04
N ASP A 240 -14.89 -7.96 7.34
CA ASP A 240 -15.60 -8.71 6.29
C ASP A 240 -14.92 -8.69 4.91
N GLY A 241 -13.74 -8.08 4.80
CA GLY A 241 -12.97 -8.07 3.55
C GLY A 241 -13.48 -7.09 2.50
N TRP A 242 -13.08 -7.33 1.28
CA TRP A 242 -13.41 -6.54 0.10
C TRP A 242 -14.83 -6.84 -0.40
N ASN A 243 -15.39 -5.93 -1.20
CA ASN A 243 -16.47 -6.27 -2.12
C ASN A 243 -16.04 -7.46 -2.97
N SER A 244 -16.90 -8.49 -3.08
CA SER A 244 -16.53 -9.79 -3.67
C SER A 244 -16.02 -9.69 -5.11
N ILE A 245 -16.51 -8.69 -5.86
CA ILE A 245 -16.09 -8.43 -7.24
C ILE A 245 -15.07 -7.29 -7.33
N GLY A 246 -14.81 -6.62 -6.21
CA GLY A 246 -14.08 -5.36 -6.15
C GLY A 246 -12.65 -5.39 -6.71
N CYS A 247 -12.03 -6.56 -6.76
CA CYS A 247 -10.67 -6.73 -7.29
C CYS A 247 -10.64 -7.35 -8.70
N MET A 248 -11.78 -7.58 -9.34
CA MET A 248 -11.85 -8.29 -10.63
C MET A 248 -11.03 -7.59 -11.73
N SER A 249 -11.02 -6.28 -11.75
CA SER A 249 -10.31 -5.50 -12.79
C SER A 249 -8.80 -5.73 -12.81
N PHE A 250 -8.20 -6.10 -11.68
CA PHE A 250 -6.78 -6.45 -11.61
C PHE A 250 -6.40 -7.62 -12.51
N MET A 251 -7.31 -8.56 -12.77
CA MET A 251 -7.03 -9.75 -13.59
C MET A 251 -6.59 -9.41 -15.03
N ASN A 252 -6.92 -8.22 -15.53
CA ASN A 252 -6.61 -7.82 -16.91
C ASN A 252 -5.90 -6.45 -17.00
N GLN A 253 -5.31 -5.97 -15.91
CA GLN A 253 -4.59 -4.69 -15.86
C GLN A 253 -3.22 -4.89 -15.20
N PRO A 254 -2.20 -5.35 -15.94
CA PRO A 254 -0.86 -5.61 -15.41
C PRO A 254 -0.16 -4.29 -15.03
N ILE A 255 -0.11 -4.01 -13.71
CA ILE A 255 0.40 -2.74 -13.17
C ILE A 255 1.93 -2.57 -13.28
N LEU A 256 2.69 -3.66 -13.48
CA LEU A 256 4.15 -3.60 -13.57
C LEU A 256 4.69 -3.68 -15.00
N LYS A 257 3.84 -3.54 -16.02
CA LYS A 257 4.23 -3.75 -17.42
C LYS A 257 5.42 -2.91 -17.88
N TYR A 258 5.49 -1.66 -17.46
CA TYR A 258 6.54 -0.72 -17.83
C TYR A 258 7.43 -0.33 -16.65
N SER A 259 7.52 -1.17 -15.64
CA SER A 259 8.35 -0.91 -14.45
C SER A 259 9.85 -0.79 -14.79
N ASN A 260 10.31 -1.39 -15.89
CA ASN A 260 11.68 -1.24 -16.39
C ASN A 260 11.99 0.15 -16.96
N GLU A 261 10.99 1.02 -17.12
CA GLU A 261 11.18 2.41 -17.57
C GLU A 261 11.27 3.41 -16.39
N ILE A 262 11.09 2.96 -15.16
CA ILE A 262 11.21 3.81 -13.95
C ILE A 262 12.62 4.39 -13.90
N ARG A 263 12.72 5.73 -13.97
CA ARG A 263 14.02 6.45 -13.90
C ARG A 263 14.42 6.77 -12.46
N SER A 264 13.43 7.02 -11.59
CA SER A 264 13.67 7.30 -10.17
C SER A 264 14.21 6.07 -9.44
N SER A 265 14.76 6.29 -8.25
CA SER A 265 15.36 5.22 -7.45
C SER A 265 14.30 4.29 -6.86
N VAL A 266 14.60 2.98 -6.83
CA VAL A 266 13.70 1.97 -6.27
C VAL A 266 14.45 1.06 -5.32
N LEU A 267 13.91 0.89 -4.11
CA LEU A 267 14.32 -0.13 -3.14
C LEU A 267 13.15 -1.07 -2.89
N ILE A 268 13.34 -2.35 -3.21
CA ILE A 268 12.41 -3.42 -2.80
C ILE A 268 13.00 -4.07 -1.55
N VAL A 269 12.21 -4.08 -0.45
CA VAL A 269 12.57 -4.76 0.80
C VAL A 269 11.66 -5.96 0.97
N HIS A 270 12.24 -7.14 1.22
CA HIS A 270 11.44 -8.35 1.37
C HIS A 270 12.02 -9.30 2.42
N GLY A 271 11.17 -10.00 3.17
CA GLY A 271 11.58 -11.07 4.05
C GLY A 271 11.95 -12.33 3.27
N GLU A 272 13.08 -12.97 3.63
CA GLU A 272 13.53 -14.20 2.99
C GLU A 272 12.52 -15.35 3.11
N LYS A 273 11.84 -15.45 4.25
CA LYS A 273 10.84 -16.48 4.55
C LYS A 273 9.41 -16.07 4.21
N ALA A 274 9.20 -14.87 3.67
CA ALA A 274 7.88 -14.43 3.27
C ALA A 274 7.37 -15.29 2.09
N HIS A 275 6.15 -15.82 2.22
CA HIS A 275 5.49 -16.57 1.14
C HIS A 275 5.34 -15.74 -0.14
N SER A 276 5.36 -14.43 -0.02
CA SER A 276 5.25 -13.46 -1.11
C SER A 276 6.61 -13.01 -1.70
N TYR A 277 7.73 -13.58 -1.25
CA TYR A 277 9.06 -13.17 -1.67
C TYR A 277 9.25 -13.18 -3.20
N TYR A 278 8.63 -14.15 -3.89
CA TYR A 278 8.70 -14.27 -5.34
C TYR A 278 8.15 -13.03 -6.08
N PHE A 279 7.12 -12.36 -5.54
CA PHE A 279 6.64 -11.11 -6.14
C PHE A 279 7.71 -10.01 -6.15
N GLY A 280 8.39 -9.81 -5.00
CA GLY A 280 9.43 -8.79 -4.91
C GLY A 280 10.66 -9.12 -5.76
N LYS A 281 11.07 -10.39 -5.78
CA LYS A 281 12.17 -10.87 -6.60
C LYS A 281 11.90 -10.67 -8.09
N ASP A 282 10.75 -11.14 -8.56
CA ASP A 282 10.39 -11.05 -9.98
C ASP A 282 10.14 -9.59 -10.41
N ALA A 283 9.56 -8.77 -9.52
CA ALA A 283 9.42 -7.34 -9.78
C ALA A 283 10.80 -6.67 -9.95
N TYR A 284 11.76 -6.97 -9.09
CA TYR A 284 13.12 -6.46 -9.22
C TYR A 284 13.77 -6.89 -10.54
N GLU A 285 13.68 -8.18 -10.87
CA GLU A 285 14.20 -8.72 -12.14
C GLU A 285 13.58 -8.03 -13.36
N ASN A 286 12.26 -7.79 -13.32
CA ASN A 286 11.56 -7.07 -14.39
C ASN A 286 11.98 -5.59 -14.49
N ILE A 287 12.18 -4.94 -13.34
CA ILE A 287 12.63 -3.53 -13.31
C ILE A 287 14.00 -3.37 -13.95
N ILE A 288 14.93 -4.29 -13.72
CA ILE A 288 16.29 -4.20 -14.29
C ILE A 288 16.40 -4.78 -15.71
N LYS A 289 15.46 -5.64 -16.11
CA LYS A 289 15.48 -6.30 -17.42
C LYS A 289 15.29 -5.27 -18.54
N ASN A 290 16.27 -5.19 -19.43
CA ASN A 290 16.26 -4.25 -20.56
C ASN A 290 16.12 -2.77 -20.15
N SER A 291 16.40 -2.44 -18.89
CA SER A 291 16.37 -1.07 -18.40
C SER A 291 17.69 -0.35 -18.66
N LYS A 292 17.62 0.95 -18.92
CA LYS A 292 18.78 1.86 -18.96
C LYS A 292 19.11 2.43 -17.56
N TYR A 293 18.26 2.17 -16.56
CA TYR A 293 18.32 2.81 -15.24
C TYR A 293 18.43 1.76 -14.14
N THR A 294 19.51 0.97 -14.16
CA THR A 294 19.70 -0.15 -13.23
C THR A 294 20.51 0.19 -11.98
N SER A 295 21.35 1.23 -12.05
CA SER A 295 22.31 1.58 -10.98
C SER A 295 21.64 2.12 -9.70
N ASN A 296 20.37 2.54 -9.78
CA ASN A 296 19.58 3.08 -8.67
C ASN A 296 18.42 2.15 -8.29
N LYS A 297 18.55 0.86 -8.57
CA LYS A 297 17.59 -0.18 -8.21
C LYS A 297 18.22 -1.17 -7.24
N GLU A 298 17.53 -1.47 -6.15
CA GLU A 298 18.05 -2.35 -5.11
C GLU A 298 16.96 -3.33 -4.67
N LEU A 299 17.34 -4.60 -4.44
CA LEU A 299 16.55 -5.60 -3.74
C LEU A 299 17.27 -5.92 -2.42
N LEU A 300 16.63 -5.62 -1.29
CA LEU A 300 17.10 -5.95 0.04
C LEU A 300 16.30 -7.11 0.60
N THR A 301 16.95 -8.25 0.78
CA THR A 301 16.35 -9.42 1.42
C THR A 301 16.73 -9.45 2.89
N ILE A 302 15.73 -9.51 3.79
CA ILE A 302 15.92 -9.58 5.23
C ILE A 302 15.98 -11.07 5.64
N PRO A 303 17.13 -11.57 6.12
CA PRO A 303 17.29 -12.98 6.46
C PRO A 303 16.30 -13.42 7.54
N GLY A 304 15.67 -14.58 7.33
CA GLY A 304 14.75 -15.20 8.28
C GLY A 304 13.40 -14.52 8.48
N ALA A 305 13.21 -13.29 7.98
CA ALA A 305 11.99 -12.55 8.17
C ALA A 305 10.82 -13.13 7.36
N VAL A 306 9.64 -13.15 7.96
CA VAL A 306 8.36 -13.49 7.31
C VAL A 306 7.65 -12.24 6.81
N HIS A 307 6.48 -12.41 6.23
CA HIS A 307 5.78 -11.29 5.58
C HIS A 307 5.37 -10.19 6.57
N THR A 308 4.76 -10.56 7.70
CA THR A 308 4.25 -9.58 8.67
C THR A 308 5.33 -9.00 9.59
N ASP A 309 6.52 -9.58 9.64
CA ASP A 309 7.66 -8.96 10.32
C ASP A 309 7.98 -7.57 9.75
N LEU A 310 7.72 -7.37 8.45
CA LEU A 310 7.87 -6.08 7.80
C LEU A 310 6.61 -5.18 7.92
N TYR A 311 5.62 -5.57 8.72
CA TYR A 311 4.45 -4.76 9.02
C TYR A 311 4.59 -3.97 10.31
N ASP A 312 4.95 -4.63 11.40
CA ASP A 312 4.87 -4.06 12.74
C ASP A 312 6.04 -4.41 13.67
N ASN A 313 7.09 -5.06 13.15
CA ASN A 313 8.29 -5.36 13.94
C ASN A 313 9.42 -4.35 13.64
N PRO A 314 9.61 -3.29 14.46
CA PRO A 314 10.61 -2.25 14.20
C PRO A 314 12.05 -2.76 14.31
N ASP A 315 12.29 -3.90 14.97
CA ASP A 315 13.61 -4.51 15.05
C ASP A 315 14.00 -5.25 13.77
N VAL A 316 13.01 -5.59 12.93
CA VAL A 316 13.21 -6.28 11.64
C VAL A 316 13.08 -5.32 10.46
N ILE A 317 12.15 -4.36 10.54
CA ILE A 317 11.98 -3.36 9.47
C ILE A 317 13.25 -2.50 9.39
N PRO A 318 13.94 -2.46 8.24
CA PRO A 318 15.25 -1.80 8.14
C PRO A 318 15.10 -0.28 7.97
N PHE A 319 14.49 0.41 8.93
CA PHE A 319 14.20 1.85 8.84
C PHE A 319 15.43 2.71 8.60
N ASP A 320 16.60 2.35 9.17
CA ASP A 320 17.84 3.10 8.94
C ASP A 320 18.33 2.96 7.50
N LYS A 321 18.21 1.76 6.91
CA LYS A 321 18.51 1.54 5.49
C LYS A 321 17.53 2.28 4.59
N ILE A 322 16.25 2.30 4.93
CA ILE A 322 15.22 3.06 4.20
C ILE A 322 15.54 4.56 4.26
N GLN A 323 15.88 5.10 5.42
CA GLN A 323 16.29 6.50 5.57
C GLN A 323 17.53 6.81 4.73
N LYS A 324 18.56 5.97 4.81
CA LYS A 324 19.79 6.12 4.03
C LYS A 324 19.47 6.12 2.53
N PHE A 325 18.66 5.17 2.07
CA PHE A 325 18.24 5.09 0.67
C PHE A 325 17.57 6.38 0.21
N PHE A 326 16.60 6.92 0.93
CA PHE A 326 15.95 8.18 0.59
C PHE A 326 16.94 9.35 0.52
N LYS A 327 17.82 9.50 1.53
CA LYS A 327 18.83 10.56 1.57
C LYS A 327 19.79 10.52 0.36
N GLU A 328 20.25 9.33 -0.01
CA GLU A 328 21.20 9.13 -1.11
C GLU A 328 20.53 9.28 -2.49
N ASN A 329 19.19 9.25 -2.54
CA ASN A 329 18.41 9.23 -3.78
C ASN A 329 17.46 10.44 -3.92
N GLY A 330 17.86 11.60 -3.42
CA GLY A 330 17.18 12.88 -3.67
C GLY A 330 15.95 13.14 -2.80
N VAL A 331 15.77 12.40 -1.70
CA VAL A 331 14.73 12.61 -0.70
C VAL A 331 15.40 12.78 0.67
N GLY A 332 16.22 13.83 0.80
CA GLY A 332 16.96 14.07 2.03
C GLY A 332 17.31 15.53 2.26
#